data_e0d2b74277e1df4e7605ac86e1027f1c
#
_entry.id   e0d2b74277e1df4e7605ac86e1027f1c
#
_cell.length_a   1.000
_cell.length_b   1.000
_cell.length_c   1.000
_cell.angle_alpha   90.00
_cell.angle_beta   90.00
_cell.angle_gamma   90.00
#
_symmetry.space_group_name_H-M   'P 1'
#
loop_
_entity.id
_entity.type
_entity.pdbx_description
1 polymer ?
#
loop_
_entity_poly.entity_id
_entity_poly.type
_entity_poly.pdbx_seq_one_letter_code
_entity_poly.pdbx_strand_id
1 'polypeptide(L)'
;MSSGPLAGVSVVDLTAMVMGPYCTQIMADMGADVIKVEPPEGDNTRYISVGPAAGMSGVFVNVNRGKRSVVLDLRSERGKTALQALVLDADVFIHSMRAKAIAKLGFGYEQVAALNPRIVYTNCYGYGRRGPERDLPAYDDTIQAECGIPAVQEQLTGEANYVGTIMADKVAGLTALYATMMALFHRERTGEGQEVEVSMFETMASFMLVEHANGAMFDPPLGPAVYPRTVAPNRKPYRTSDGHIAVLIYNDKHWNAFVDAVQPPWASDAYATLELRARDIDAVYGLVAQTLEQRTTAEWLALFRQLQIPAAPLNTPDSLFDHPHLNAVGLFETVDTPHGPVRFPGVPTWFSRTPGRVAGPAPMLGADTEQVLGEIGLADVEAAESV
;
A
#
# COMPACT_ATOMS: atom_id res chain seq x y z
N MET A 1 -8.61 22.07 14.76
CA MET A 1 -7.22 21.71 14.47
C MET A 1 -7.22 20.21 14.21
N SER A 2 -6.54 19.77 13.15
CA SER A 2 -6.40 18.33 12.87
C SER A 2 -5.69 17.66 14.06
N SER A 3 -6.19 16.51 14.47
CA SER A 3 -5.57 15.71 15.54
C SER A 3 -4.85 14.56 14.86
N GLY A 4 -3.59 14.36 15.13
CA GLY A 4 -2.81 13.28 14.54
C GLY A 4 -1.33 13.57 14.67
N PRO A 5 -0.45 12.59 14.46
CA PRO A 5 1.00 12.79 14.60
C PRO A 5 1.60 13.72 13.53
N LEU A 6 0.88 13.96 12.44
CA LEU A 6 1.28 14.86 11.35
C LEU A 6 0.50 16.18 11.36
N ALA A 7 -0.15 16.54 12.48
CA ALA A 7 -0.81 17.83 12.61
C ALA A 7 0.18 18.98 12.40
N GLY A 8 -0.13 19.89 11.46
CA GLY A 8 0.74 21.01 11.07
C GLY A 8 1.70 20.69 9.93
N VAL A 9 1.73 19.48 9.41
CA VAL A 9 2.46 19.13 8.18
C VAL A 9 1.61 19.45 6.96
N SER A 10 2.15 20.21 6.00
CA SER A 10 1.53 20.57 4.74
C SER A 10 2.15 19.77 3.58
N VAL A 11 1.29 19.21 2.72
CA VAL A 11 1.70 18.34 1.61
C VAL A 11 1.09 18.84 0.31
N VAL A 12 1.94 19.11 -0.68
CA VAL A 12 1.53 19.37 -2.07
C VAL A 12 1.66 18.08 -2.86
N ASP A 13 0.53 17.50 -3.23
CA ASP A 13 0.40 16.17 -3.83
C ASP A 13 0.05 16.27 -5.33
N LEU A 14 1.03 16.01 -6.21
CA LEU A 14 0.87 15.91 -7.67
C LEU A 14 0.89 14.44 -8.12
N THR A 15 0.60 13.51 -7.23
CA THR A 15 0.56 12.09 -7.58
C THR A 15 -0.77 11.70 -8.23
N ALA A 16 -0.74 10.66 -9.04
CA ALA A 16 -1.92 10.07 -9.67
C ALA A 16 -1.91 8.54 -9.50
N MET A 17 -3.01 7.91 -9.84
CA MET A 17 -3.24 6.47 -9.71
C MET A 17 -3.32 6.04 -8.24
N VAL A 18 -2.45 5.13 -7.76
CA VAL A 18 -2.57 4.55 -6.41
C VAL A 18 -1.34 4.74 -5.55
N MET A 19 -0.13 4.47 -6.05
CA MET A 19 1.12 4.51 -5.27
C MET A 19 1.24 5.78 -4.41
N GLY A 20 1.33 6.93 -5.04
CA GLY A 20 1.46 8.21 -4.34
C GLY A 20 0.20 8.63 -3.60
N PRO A 21 -1.00 8.56 -4.20
CA PRO A 21 -2.24 8.88 -3.50
C PRO A 21 -2.48 8.05 -2.24
N TYR A 22 -2.07 6.78 -2.19
CA TYR A 22 -2.16 5.95 -0.99
C TYR A 22 -1.20 6.44 0.11
N CYS A 23 0.02 6.82 -0.25
CA CYS A 23 0.97 7.46 0.67
C CYS A 23 0.35 8.71 1.32
N THR A 24 -0.13 9.64 0.50
CA THR A 24 -0.64 10.94 0.95
C THR A 24 -2.02 10.84 1.62
N GLN A 25 -2.83 9.83 1.28
CA GLN A 25 -4.05 9.51 2.01
C GLN A 25 -3.75 9.12 3.47
N ILE A 26 -2.73 8.27 3.70
CA ILE A 26 -2.32 7.91 5.06
C ILE A 26 -1.80 9.15 5.80
N MET A 27 -1.07 10.04 5.12
CA MET A 27 -0.62 11.30 5.73
C MET A 27 -1.82 12.18 6.14
N ALA A 28 -2.86 12.28 5.30
CA ALA A 28 -4.10 12.99 5.62
C ALA A 28 -4.80 12.40 6.84
N ASP A 29 -4.98 11.07 6.89
CA ASP A 29 -5.60 10.37 8.03
C ASP A 29 -4.79 10.53 9.33
N MET A 30 -3.49 10.78 9.22
CA MET A 30 -2.59 11.08 10.33
C MET A 30 -2.50 12.58 10.68
N GLY A 31 -3.32 13.42 10.03
CA GLY A 31 -3.50 14.82 10.39
C GLY A 31 -2.77 15.84 9.51
N ALA A 32 -2.05 15.43 8.48
CA ALA A 32 -1.46 16.36 7.52
C ALA A 32 -2.54 17.09 6.70
N ASP A 33 -2.26 18.33 6.32
CA ASP A 33 -3.04 19.06 5.32
C ASP A 33 -2.51 18.71 3.93
N VAL A 34 -3.30 17.97 3.14
CA VAL A 34 -2.89 17.47 1.83
C VAL A 34 -3.67 18.17 0.74
N ILE A 35 -2.97 18.96 -0.06
CA ILE A 35 -3.51 19.61 -1.26
C ILE A 35 -3.16 18.76 -2.48
N LYS A 36 -4.17 18.10 -3.05
CA LYS A 36 -4.03 17.34 -4.30
C LYS A 36 -4.19 18.28 -5.48
N VAL A 37 -3.11 18.48 -6.20
CA VAL A 37 -3.07 19.27 -7.43
C VAL A 37 -3.36 18.38 -8.64
N GLU A 38 -4.44 18.66 -9.34
CA GLU A 38 -4.92 17.88 -10.48
C GLU A 38 -4.92 18.71 -11.78
N PRO A 39 -4.70 18.07 -12.93
CA PRO A 39 -4.96 18.72 -14.22
C PRO A 39 -6.48 18.94 -14.41
N PRO A 40 -6.91 19.72 -15.41
CA PRO A 40 -8.34 19.94 -15.67
C PRO A 40 -9.17 18.67 -15.88
N GLU A 41 -8.55 17.60 -16.37
CA GLU A 41 -9.18 16.30 -16.60
C GLU A 41 -9.30 15.47 -15.32
N GLY A 42 -8.57 15.83 -14.27
CA GLY A 42 -8.50 15.11 -13.01
C GLY A 42 -7.59 13.88 -13.05
N ASP A 43 -7.50 13.21 -11.90
CA ASP A 43 -6.83 11.91 -11.78
C ASP A 43 -7.64 10.81 -12.48
N ASN A 44 -6.99 9.97 -13.28
CA ASN A 44 -7.64 8.86 -13.99
C ASN A 44 -8.41 7.91 -13.05
N THR A 45 -7.96 7.74 -11.80
CA THR A 45 -8.67 6.91 -10.82
C THR A 45 -10.06 7.39 -10.50
N ARG A 46 -10.40 8.63 -10.81
CA ARG A 46 -11.77 9.14 -10.67
C ARG A 46 -12.80 8.36 -11.47
N TYR A 47 -12.36 7.65 -12.53
CA TYR A 47 -13.26 7.08 -13.55
C TYR A 47 -13.12 5.55 -13.74
N ILE A 48 -12.28 4.86 -12.97
CA ILE A 48 -11.94 3.44 -13.22
C ILE A 48 -12.86 2.42 -12.55
N SER A 49 -13.73 2.84 -11.65
CA SER A 49 -14.67 1.94 -10.96
C SER A 49 -16.00 2.63 -10.64
N VAL A 50 -16.95 1.87 -10.10
CA VAL A 50 -18.23 2.41 -9.62
C VAL A 50 -18.01 3.39 -8.47
N GLY A 51 -18.91 4.37 -8.36
CA GLY A 51 -18.90 5.35 -7.29
C GLY A 51 -20.24 6.07 -7.18
N PRO A 52 -20.46 6.87 -6.13
CA PRO A 52 -21.75 7.53 -5.86
C PRO A 52 -22.05 8.69 -6.84
N ALA A 53 -21.05 9.21 -7.53
CA ALA A 53 -21.18 10.29 -8.52
C ALA A 53 -20.08 10.18 -9.59
N ALA A 54 -20.23 10.90 -10.69
CA ALA A 54 -19.20 11.00 -11.73
C ALA A 54 -17.90 11.55 -11.14
N GLY A 55 -16.77 10.94 -11.47
CA GLY A 55 -15.46 11.31 -10.95
C GLY A 55 -15.19 10.90 -9.49
N MET A 56 -16.04 10.05 -8.91
CA MET A 56 -15.94 9.59 -7.52
C MET A 56 -15.90 8.05 -7.45
N SER A 57 -15.03 7.42 -8.23
CA SER A 57 -14.88 5.97 -8.17
C SER A 57 -14.46 5.49 -6.78
N GLY A 58 -14.85 4.27 -6.39
CA GLY A 58 -14.50 3.71 -5.07
C GLY A 58 -12.99 3.68 -4.81
N VAL A 59 -12.17 3.45 -5.85
CA VAL A 59 -10.71 3.51 -5.73
C VAL A 59 -10.25 4.94 -5.42
N PHE A 60 -10.71 5.92 -6.20
CA PHE A 60 -10.37 7.33 -5.97
C PHE A 60 -10.79 7.78 -4.56
N VAL A 61 -12.03 7.49 -4.19
CA VAL A 61 -12.60 7.87 -2.88
C VAL A 61 -11.76 7.31 -1.74
N ASN A 62 -11.27 6.08 -1.85
CA ASN A 62 -10.52 5.44 -0.78
C ASN A 62 -9.10 5.98 -0.63
N VAL A 63 -8.39 6.27 -1.74
CA VAL A 63 -6.99 6.74 -1.70
C VAL A 63 -6.83 8.26 -1.72
N ASN A 64 -7.96 9.03 -1.77
CA ASN A 64 -7.93 10.49 -1.76
C ASN A 64 -8.84 11.12 -0.69
N ARG A 65 -9.38 10.33 0.22
CA ARG A 65 -10.16 10.84 1.35
C ARG A 65 -9.35 11.81 2.21
N GLY A 66 -10.01 12.82 2.75
CA GLY A 66 -9.39 13.80 3.62
C GLY A 66 -8.45 14.80 2.96
N LYS A 67 -8.30 14.76 1.62
CA LYS A 67 -7.50 15.73 0.86
C LYS A 67 -8.35 16.92 0.40
N ARG A 68 -7.69 18.01 0.03
CA ARG A 68 -8.28 19.16 -0.69
C ARG A 68 -7.88 19.06 -2.16
N SER A 69 -8.84 19.19 -3.10
CA SER A 69 -8.60 19.12 -4.54
C SER A 69 -8.51 20.50 -5.17
N VAL A 70 -7.41 20.75 -5.85
CA VAL A 70 -7.13 21.98 -6.60
C VAL A 70 -6.84 21.65 -8.03
N VAL A 71 -7.53 22.30 -8.98
CA VAL A 71 -7.25 22.15 -10.42
C VAL A 71 -6.32 23.25 -10.87
N LEU A 72 -5.14 22.84 -11.39
CA LEU A 72 -4.15 23.74 -11.98
C LEU A 72 -3.71 23.22 -13.36
N ASP A 73 -3.86 24.02 -14.40
CA ASP A 73 -3.18 23.74 -15.68
C ASP A 73 -1.72 24.22 -15.62
N LEU A 74 -0.82 23.30 -15.34
CA LEU A 74 0.61 23.58 -15.20
C LEU A 74 1.31 23.94 -16.55
N ARG A 75 0.58 23.94 -17.66
CA ARG A 75 1.07 24.49 -18.94
C ARG A 75 0.89 26.00 -19.00
N SER A 76 -0.03 26.56 -18.20
CA SER A 76 -0.26 28.00 -18.08
C SER A 76 0.68 28.63 -17.04
N GLU A 77 1.04 29.89 -17.25
CA GLU A 77 1.86 30.64 -16.28
C GLU A 77 1.11 30.84 -14.96
N ARG A 78 -0.22 31.01 -14.98
CA ARG A 78 -1.06 31.12 -13.79
C ARG A 78 -0.97 29.84 -12.95
N GLY A 79 -1.14 28.66 -13.56
CA GLY A 79 -1.05 27.38 -12.86
C GLY A 79 0.34 27.17 -12.26
N LYS A 80 1.39 27.56 -12.97
CA LYS A 80 2.77 27.49 -12.43
C LYS A 80 2.97 28.44 -11.25
N THR A 81 2.51 29.68 -11.36
CA THR A 81 2.60 30.68 -10.27
C THR A 81 1.86 30.18 -9.03
N ALA A 82 0.67 29.60 -9.18
CA ALA A 82 -0.09 29.03 -8.08
C ALA A 82 0.67 27.87 -7.43
N LEU A 83 1.22 26.96 -8.21
CA LEU A 83 2.00 25.84 -7.66
C LEU A 83 3.29 26.32 -6.98
N GLN A 84 3.98 27.32 -7.51
CA GLN A 84 5.14 27.95 -6.85
C GLN A 84 4.77 28.52 -5.46
N ALA A 85 3.63 29.23 -5.38
CA ALA A 85 3.16 29.76 -4.11
C ALA A 85 2.82 28.65 -3.09
N LEU A 86 2.21 27.56 -3.52
CA LEU A 86 1.95 26.41 -2.66
C LEU A 86 3.24 25.76 -2.14
N VAL A 87 4.28 25.71 -2.95
CA VAL A 87 5.58 25.11 -2.60
C VAL A 87 6.32 25.89 -1.52
N LEU A 88 6.17 27.22 -1.49
CA LEU A 88 6.89 28.09 -0.55
C LEU A 88 6.69 27.69 0.92
N ASP A 89 5.48 27.32 1.28
CA ASP A 89 5.09 26.97 2.66
C ASP A 89 4.85 25.47 2.88
N ALA A 90 5.12 24.65 1.86
CA ALA A 90 4.93 23.21 1.95
C ALA A 90 6.06 22.53 2.73
N ASP A 91 5.71 21.51 3.50
CA ASP A 91 6.67 20.59 4.12
C ASP A 91 7.10 19.48 3.18
N VAL A 92 6.16 19.01 2.37
CA VAL A 92 6.37 17.90 1.43
C VAL A 92 5.82 18.28 0.06
N PHE A 93 6.62 18.05 -0.97
CA PHE A 93 6.19 18.04 -2.36
C PHE A 93 6.35 16.62 -2.89
N ILE A 94 5.27 15.99 -3.31
CA ILE A 94 5.27 14.61 -3.79
C ILE A 94 4.60 14.51 -5.16
N HIS A 95 5.23 13.78 -6.09
CA HIS A 95 4.69 13.58 -7.43
C HIS A 95 5.00 12.20 -8.02
N SER A 96 4.20 11.80 -9.02
CA SER A 96 4.42 10.58 -9.82
C SER A 96 4.70 10.86 -11.30
N MET A 97 5.02 12.10 -11.65
CA MET A 97 5.38 12.49 -13.01
C MET A 97 6.80 12.03 -13.35
N ARG A 98 7.04 11.61 -14.60
CA ARG A 98 8.41 11.30 -15.08
C ARG A 98 9.36 12.48 -14.84
N ALA A 99 10.60 12.19 -14.45
CA ALA A 99 11.59 13.21 -14.08
C ALA A 99 11.75 14.30 -15.14
N LYS A 100 11.81 13.93 -16.43
CA LYS A 100 11.89 14.89 -17.54
C LYS A 100 10.64 15.78 -17.66
N ALA A 101 9.47 15.25 -17.35
CA ALA A 101 8.21 15.99 -17.48
C ALA A 101 8.08 17.05 -16.36
N ILE A 102 8.30 16.68 -15.11
CA ILE A 102 8.23 17.62 -13.98
C ILE A 102 9.32 18.70 -14.08
N ALA A 103 10.53 18.34 -14.50
CA ALA A 103 11.62 19.31 -14.73
C ALA A 103 11.28 20.30 -15.86
N LYS A 104 10.66 19.85 -16.95
CA LYS A 104 10.21 20.71 -18.05
C LYS A 104 9.14 21.70 -17.62
N LEU A 105 8.32 21.34 -16.64
CA LEU A 105 7.32 22.26 -16.06
C LEU A 105 7.94 23.30 -15.11
N GLY A 106 9.21 23.14 -14.71
CA GLY A 106 9.90 24.03 -13.78
C GLY A 106 9.81 23.61 -12.32
N PHE A 107 9.43 22.35 -12.05
CA PHE A 107 9.24 21.80 -10.69
C PHE A 107 10.11 20.58 -10.42
N GLY A 108 11.29 20.45 -11.04
CA GLY A 108 12.29 19.50 -10.62
C GLY A 108 12.86 19.83 -9.24
N TYR A 109 13.53 18.86 -8.58
CA TYR A 109 14.02 19.04 -7.20
C TYR A 109 14.82 20.32 -7.00
N GLU A 110 15.80 20.62 -7.86
CA GLU A 110 16.66 21.80 -7.71
C GLU A 110 15.86 23.11 -7.78
N GLN A 111 14.84 23.17 -8.65
CA GLN A 111 13.99 24.36 -8.79
C GLN A 111 13.09 24.53 -7.55
N VAL A 112 12.49 23.43 -7.07
CA VAL A 112 11.62 23.45 -5.89
C VAL A 112 12.45 23.72 -4.61
N ALA A 113 13.63 23.11 -4.47
CA ALA A 113 14.54 23.36 -3.34
C ALA A 113 15.10 24.80 -3.33
N ALA A 114 15.25 25.44 -4.49
CA ALA A 114 15.63 26.84 -4.55
C ALA A 114 14.52 27.78 -4.04
N LEU A 115 13.25 27.40 -4.18
CA LEU A 115 12.11 28.13 -3.63
C LEU A 115 11.96 27.85 -2.13
N ASN A 116 12.11 26.59 -1.72
CA ASN A 116 11.96 26.16 -0.34
C ASN A 116 13.06 25.14 0.03
N PRO A 117 14.19 25.59 0.63
CA PRO A 117 15.31 24.71 0.99
C PRO A 117 14.97 23.66 2.05
N ARG A 118 13.85 23.82 2.74
CA ARG A 118 13.38 22.87 3.75
C ARG A 118 12.46 21.79 3.20
N ILE A 119 12.12 21.82 1.92
CA ILE A 119 11.16 20.90 1.31
C ILE A 119 11.67 19.46 1.34
N VAL A 120 10.81 18.53 1.72
CA VAL A 120 11.00 17.11 1.45
C VAL A 120 10.36 16.82 0.10
N TYR A 121 11.19 16.55 -0.88
CA TYR A 121 10.76 16.34 -2.27
C TYR A 121 10.74 14.84 -2.59
N THR A 122 9.54 14.24 -2.71
CA THR A 122 9.38 12.80 -2.91
C THR A 122 8.97 12.48 -4.34
N ASN A 123 9.81 11.69 -5.01
CA ASN A 123 9.55 11.15 -6.35
C ASN A 123 8.96 9.74 -6.26
N CYS A 124 7.82 9.49 -6.90
CA CYS A 124 7.19 8.18 -7.05
C CYS A 124 7.34 7.71 -8.51
N TYR A 125 8.30 6.83 -8.79
CA TYR A 125 8.61 6.37 -10.14
C TYR A 125 8.33 4.89 -10.35
N GLY A 126 8.18 4.46 -11.60
CA GLY A 126 8.17 3.05 -11.96
C GLY A 126 9.55 2.42 -11.78
N TYR A 127 10.57 3.09 -12.32
CA TYR A 127 11.97 2.67 -12.31
C TYR A 127 12.87 3.79 -11.78
N GLY A 128 13.92 3.42 -11.05
CA GLY A 128 14.87 4.39 -10.49
C GLY A 128 15.65 5.14 -11.56
N ARG A 129 15.88 6.44 -11.34
CA ARG A 129 16.55 7.34 -12.30
C ARG A 129 17.98 6.92 -12.64
N ARG A 130 18.63 6.13 -11.81
CA ARG A 130 20.00 5.64 -12.03
C ARG A 130 20.07 4.41 -12.94
N GLY A 131 18.92 3.76 -13.19
CA GLY A 131 18.83 2.58 -14.05
C GLY A 131 18.64 2.92 -15.54
N PRO A 132 18.89 1.94 -16.43
CA PRO A 132 18.66 2.11 -17.85
C PRO A 132 17.18 2.30 -18.23
N GLU A 133 16.27 1.79 -17.40
CA GLU A 133 14.82 1.74 -17.66
C GLU A 133 14.06 2.95 -17.10
N ARG A 134 14.76 3.94 -16.57
CA ARG A 134 14.21 5.16 -15.93
C ARG A 134 13.14 5.91 -16.70
N ASP A 135 13.07 5.77 -18.01
CA ASP A 135 12.12 6.44 -18.88
C ASP A 135 10.96 5.53 -19.33
N LEU A 136 10.97 4.23 -18.96
CA LEU A 136 9.91 3.31 -19.35
C LEU A 136 8.60 3.58 -18.57
N PRO A 137 7.45 3.32 -19.18
CA PRO A 137 6.16 3.34 -18.47
C PRO A 137 6.06 2.14 -17.54
N ALA A 138 5.44 2.32 -16.37
CA ALA A 138 5.21 1.26 -15.42
C ALA A 138 3.80 1.37 -14.83
N TYR A 139 3.20 0.22 -14.60
CA TYR A 139 1.98 0.03 -13.82
C TYR A 139 2.15 -1.22 -12.94
N ASP A 140 1.26 -1.40 -11.99
CA ASP A 140 1.29 -2.50 -11.03
C ASP A 140 1.57 -3.87 -11.67
N ASP A 141 0.80 -4.25 -12.70
CA ASP A 141 0.93 -5.56 -13.36
C ASP A 141 2.30 -5.77 -14.00
N THR A 142 2.84 -4.73 -14.66
CA THR A 142 4.17 -4.83 -15.30
C THR A 142 5.27 -4.97 -14.26
N ILE A 143 5.16 -4.28 -13.13
CA ILE A 143 6.11 -4.38 -12.03
C ILE A 143 5.97 -5.72 -11.31
N GLN A 144 4.75 -6.25 -11.11
CA GLN A 144 4.58 -7.61 -10.60
C GLN A 144 5.28 -8.64 -11.48
N ALA A 145 5.19 -8.49 -12.82
CA ALA A 145 5.86 -9.39 -13.75
C ALA A 145 7.38 -9.32 -13.62
N GLU A 146 7.94 -8.12 -13.60
CA GLU A 146 9.39 -7.91 -13.57
C GLU A 146 10.04 -8.29 -12.23
N CYS A 147 9.34 -8.10 -11.11
CA CYS A 147 9.85 -8.51 -9.80
C CYS A 147 9.69 -10.02 -9.50
N GLY A 148 9.14 -10.80 -10.46
CA GLY A 148 9.11 -12.26 -10.39
C GLY A 148 7.86 -12.86 -9.71
N ILE A 149 6.85 -12.06 -9.37
CA ILE A 149 5.60 -12.57 -8.75
C ILE A 149 4.94 -13.66 -9.59
N PRO A 150 4.68 -13.48 -10.91
CA PRO A 150 4.05 -14.51 -11.71
C PRO A 150 4.87 -15.80 -11.81
N ALA A 151 6.20 -15.71 -11.84
CA ALA A 151 7.06 -16.89 -11.86
C ALA A 151 6.99 -17.70 -10.53
N VAL A 152 6.87 -17.01 -9.40
CA VAL A 152 6.63 -17.64 -8.09
C VAL A 152 5.22 -18.26 -8.02
N GLN A 153 4.21 -17.58 -8.57
CA GLN A 153 2.85 -18.11 -8.66
C GLN A 153 2.80 -19.37 -9.55
N GLU A 154 3.51 -19.38 -10.67
CA GLU A 154 3.60 -20.55 -11.53
C GLU A 154 4.19 -21.77 -10.81
N GLN A 155 5.22 -21.59 -10.01
CA GLN A 155 5.77 -22.69 -9.19
C GLN A 155 4.75 -23.20 -8.16
N LEU A 156 3.92 -22.32 -7.60
CA LEU A 156 2.94 -22.67 -6.60
C LEU A 156 1.68 -23.32 -7.19
N THR A 157 1.17 -22.80 -8.32
CA THR A 157 -0.16 -23.14 -8.86
C THR A 157 -0.13 -23.89 -10.19
N GLY A 158 0.99 -23.92 -10.87
CA GLY A 158 1.15 -24.43 -12.23
C GLY A 158 0.85 -23.40 -13.33
N GLU A 159 0.45 -22.18 -12.97
CA GLU A 159 0.13 -21.10 -13.90
C GLU A 159 0.73 -19.77 -13.45
N ALA A 160 1.28 -19.00 -14.41
CA ALA A 160 1.78 -17.66 -14.17
C ALA A 160 0.63 -16.68 -13.93
N ASN A 161 0.41 -16.28 -12.70
CA ASN A 161 -0.68 -15.39 -12.31
C ASN A 161 -0.18 -14.18 -11.53
N TYR A 162 -0.83 -13.03 -11.70
CA TYR A 162 -0.68 -11.91 -10.78
C TYR A 162 -1.33 -12.21 -9.44
N VAL A 163 -0.89 -11.54 -8.40
CA VAL A 163 -1.64 -11.51 -7.14
C VAL A 163 -2.91 -10.69 -7.35
N GLY A 164 -4.06 -11.17 -6.90
CA GLY A 164 -5.37 -10.52 -7.10
C GLY A 164 -5.57 -9.22 -6.31
N THR A 165 -4.52 -8.39 -6.25
CA THR A 165 -4.53 -7.06 -5.63
C THR A 165 -3.40 -6.23 -6.21
N ILE A 166 -3.57 -4.91 -6.30
CA ILE A 166 -2.55 -3.95 -6.76
C ILE A 166 -1.41 -3.87 -5.73
N MET A 167 -0.57 -4.91 -5.71
CA MET A 167 0.43 -5.11 -4.66
C MET A 167 1.61 -4.15 -4.82
N ALA A 168 2.09 -3.96 -6.05
CA ALA A 168 3.25 -3.11 -6.31
C ALA A 168 2.96 -1.65 -5.95
N ASP A 169 1.81 -1.13 -6.35
CA ASP A 169 1.35 0.20 -5.97
C ASP A 169 1.29 0.39 -4.45
N LYS A 170 0.67 -0.57 -3.74
CA LYS A 170 0.51 -0.43 -2.28
C LYS A 170 1.82 -0.55 -1.53
N VAL A 171 2.69 -1.49 -1.90
CA VAL A 171 4.00 -1.66 -1.25
C VAL A 171 4.88 -0.45 -1.51
N ALA A 172 4.95 0.03 -2.76
CA ALA A 172 5.70 1.22 -3.09
C ALA A 172 5.10 2.50 -2.45
N GLY A 173 3.77 2.58 -2.31
CA GLY A 173 3.10 3.67 -1.60
C GLY A 173 3.46 3.71 -0.11
N LEU A 174 3.49 2.57 0.57
CA LEU A 174 3.97 2.47 1.95
C LEU A 174 5.46 2.81 2.05
N THR A 175 6.26 2.41 1.06
CA THR A 175 7.69 2.78 0.99
C THR A 175 7.86 4.29 0.84
N ALA A 176 7.07 4.94 -0.02
CA ALA A 176 7.07 6.39 -0.16
C ALA A 176 6.68 7.08 1.16
N LEU A 177 5.70 6.53 1.88
CA LEU A 177 5.31 7.05 3.18
C LEU A 177 6.48 7.01 4.18
N TYR A 178 7.07 5.85 4.46
CA TYR A 178 8.13 5.79 5.47
C TYR A 178 9.38 6.55 5.05
N ALA A 179 9.74 6.56 3.76
CA ALA A 179 10.89 7.31 3.27
C ALA A 179 10.69 8.83 3.43
N THR A 180 9.48 9.34 3.12
CA THR A 180 9.10 10.74 3.37
C THR A 180 9.14 11.07 4.87
N MET A 181 8.62 10.16 5.73
CA MET A 181 8.68 10.37 7.19
C MET A 181 10.12 10.41 7.72
N MET A 182 11.00 9.55 7.21
CA MET A 182 12.44 9.58 7.57
C MET A 182 13.10 10.89 7.13
N ALA A 183 12.74 11.40 5.95
CA ALA A 183 13.25 12.69 5.46
C ALA A 183 12.71 13.88 6.29
N LEU A 184 11.45 13.86 6.68
CA LEU A 184 10.88 14.84 7.61
C LEU A 184 11.58 14.80 8.98
N PHE A 185 11.82 13.61 9.51
CA PHE A 185 12.55 13.44 10.77
C PHE A 185 14.00 13.97 10.68
N HIS A 186 14.69 13.75 9.55
CA HIS A 186 16.00 14.34 9.29
C HIS A 186 15.91 15.86 9.29
N ARG A 187 14.94 16.43 8.56
CA ARG A 187 14.70 17.86 8.48
C ARG A 187 14.45 18.50 9.85
N GLU A 188 13.66 17.86 10.70
CA GLU A 188 13.40 18.37 12.07
C GLU A 188 14.67 18.47 12.92
N ARG A 189 15.69 17.64 12.63
CA ARG A 189 16.96 17.64 13.37
C ARG A 189 18.02 18.56 12.79
N THR A 190 17.99 18.79 11.47
CA THR A 190 19.04 19.51 10.74
C THR A 190 18.60 20.86 10.20
N GLY A 191 17.30 21.06 10.01
CA GLY A 191 16.74 22.19 9.30
C GLY A 191 16.73 22.04 7.76
N GLU A 192 17.32 20.96 7.22
CA GLU A 192 17.54 20.77 5.77
C GLU A 192 16.55 19.78 5.17
N GLY A 193 15.88 20.19 4.08
CA GLY A 193 15.09 19.30 3.23
C GLY A 193 15.98 18.40 2.36
N GLN A 194 15.37 17.45 1.65
CA GLN A 194 16.10 16.58 0.73
C GLN A 194 15.18 15.98 -0.34
N GLU A 195 15.80 15.49 -1.40
CA GLU A 195 15.12 14.66 -2.40
C GLU A 195 15.07 13.21 -1.92
N VAL A 196 13.90 12.60 -2.10
CA VAL A 196 13.63 11.18 -1.86
C VAL A 196 13.15 10.57 -3.18
N GLU A 197 13.75 9.48 -3.60
CA GLU A 197 13.31 8.73 -4.77
C GLU A 197 12.83 7.35 -4.35
N VAL A 198 11.58 7.02 -4.72
CA VAL A 198 10.99 5.71 -4.51
C VAL A 198 10.53 5.17 -5.85
N SER A 199 11.10 4.04 -6.25
CA SER A 199 10.76 3.35 -7.49
C SER A 199 10.04 2.04 -7.19
N MET A 200 8.99 1.75 -7.98
CA MET A 200 8.18 0.54 -7.78
C MET A 200 9.02 -0.72 -7.99
N PHE A 201 9.83 -0.76 -9.06
CA PHE A 201 10.56 -1.98 -9.42
C PHE A 201 11.61 -2.36 -8.36
N GLU A 202 12.48 -1.42 -7.98
CA GLU A 202 13.50 -1.68 -6.95
C GLU A 202 12.87 -2.00 -5.58
N THR A 203 11.77 -1.32 -5.26
CA THR A 203 11.00 -1.60 -4.04
C THR A 203 10.47 -3.03 -4.06
N MET A 204 9.82 -3.44 -5.16
CA MET A 204 9.23 -4.76 -5.27
C MET A 204 10.27 -5.87 -5.41
N ALA A 205 11.39 -5.62 -6.12
CA ALA A 205 12.51 -6.55 -6.17
C ALA A 205 13.10 -6.79 -4.78
N SER A 206 13.33 -5.71 -4.02
CA SER A 206 13.77 -5.81 -2.62
C SER A 206 12.76 -6.55 -1.74
N PHE A 207 11.46 -6.28 -1.90
CA PHE A 207 10.40 -6.95 -1.16
C PHE A 207 10.36 -8.45 -1.44
N MET A 208 10.41 -8.86 -2.71
CA MET A 208 10.42 -10.27 -3.12
C MET A 208 11.68 -11.02 -2.67
N LEU A 209 12.82 -10.36 -2.67
CA LEU A 209 14.09 -10.98 -2.32
C LEU A 209 14.33 -11.09 -0.80
N VAL A 210 13.43 -10.60 0.06
CA VAL A 210 13.55 -10.80 1.51
C VAL A 210 13.68 -12.28 1.85
N GLU A 211 12.83 -13.13 1.27
CA GLU A 211 12.91 -14.58 1.46
C GLU A 211 13.42 -15.33 0.23
N HIS A 212 13.13 -14.82 -0.99
CA HIS A 212 13.52 -15.52 -2.22
C HIS A 212 14.98 -15.34 -2.60
N ALA A 213 15.74 -14.41 -2.04
CA ALA A 213 17.19 -14.38 -2.22
C ALA A 213 17.83 -15.69 -1.73
N ASN A 214 17.33 -16.24 -0.62
CA ASN A 214 17.65 -17.57 -0.09
C ASN A 214 19.11 -18.01 -0.32
N GLY A 215 19.33 -19.16 -0.98
CA GLY A 215 20.66 -19.69 -1.26
C GLY A 215 21.47 -18.89 -2.29
N ALA A 216 20.82 -18.12 -3.14
CA ALA A 216 21.50 -17.34 -4.19
C ALA A 216 22.24 -16.10 -3.66
N MET A 217 21.92 -15.63 -2.45
CA MET A 217 22.58 -14.45 -1.86
C MET A 217 23.99 -14.71 -1.32
N PHE A 218 24.40 -15.95 -1.24
CA PHE A 218 25.75 -16.34 -0.78
C PHE A 218 26.75 -16.37 -1.93
N ASP A 219 28.04 -16.18 -1.61
CA ASP A 219 29.14 -16.30 -2.58
C ASP A 219 30.15 -17.34 -2.09
N PRO A 220 30.32 -18.50 -2.77
CA PRO A 220 29.51 -18.95 -3.91
C PRO A 220 28.08 -19.29 -3.52
N PRO A 221 27.10 -19.24 -4.46
CA PRO A 221 25.71 -19.56 -4.18
C PRO A 221 25.53 -20.97 -3.60
N LEU A 222 24.70 -21.08 -2.55
CA LEU A 222 24.37 -22.35 -1.87
C LEU A 222 23.11 -23.01 -2.41
N GLY A 223 22.35 -22.30 -3.27
CA GLY A 223 21.10 -22.79 -3.86
C GLY A 223 20.41 -21.72 -4.72
N PRO A 224 19.22 -22.01 -5.27
CA PRO A 224 18.48 -21.09 -6.11
C PRO A 224 17.87 -19.91 -5.31
N ALA A 225 17.49 -18.86 -6.04
CA ALA A 225 16.73 -17.72 -5.52
C ALA A 225 15.25 -18.08 -5.35
N VAL A 226 14.95 -18.97 -4.43
CA VAL A 226 13.58 -19.36 -4.07
C VAL A 226 13.54 -19.85 -2.63
N TYR A 227 12.50 -19.48 -1.89
CA TYR A 227 12.24 -20.07 -0.59
C TYR A 227 11.28 -21.27 -0.76
N PRO A 228 11.76 -22.52 -0.62
CA PRO A 228 10.99 -23.72 -1.03
C PRO A 228 9.63 -23.84 -0.38
N ARG A 229 9.50 -23.44 0.89
CA ARG A 229 8.24 -23.50 1.62
C ARG A 229 7.14 -22.66 0.99
N THR A 230 7.45 -21.47 0.47
CA THR A 230 6.43 -20.56 -0.06
C THR A 230 5.91 -20.98 -1.42
N VAL A 231 6.68 -21.78 -2.16
CA VAL A 231 6.32 -22.31 -3.48
C VAL A 231 5.85 -23.77 -3.44
N ALA A 232 5.69 -24.36 -2.26
CA ALA A 232 5.20 -25.73 -2.12
C ALA A 232 3.72 -25.82 -2.60
N PRO A 233 3.36 -26.66 -3.59
CA PRO A 233 2.02 -26.74 -4.17
C PRO A 233 0.90 -27.04 -3.17
N ASN A 234 1.22 -27.76 -2.10
CA ASN A 234 0.28 -28.05 -1.02
C ASN A 234 0.20 -26.95 0.05
N ARG A 235 0.97 -25.87 -0.06
CA ARG A 235 0.84 -24.67 0.79
C ARG A 235 -0.33 -23.80 0.33
N LYS A 236 -1.51 -24.15 0.74
CA LYS A 236 -2.78 -23.46 0.39
C LYS A 236 -3.76 -23.61 1.54
N PRO A 237 -4.87 -22.86 1.55
CA PRO A 237 -5.98 -23.18 2.44
C PRO A 237 -6.45 -24.62 2.20
N TYR A 238 -6.61 -25.37 3.29
CA TYR A 238 -6.97 -26.77 3.23
C TYR A 238 -8.48 -26.97 3.11
N ARG A 239 -8.89 -27.99 2.38
CA ARG A 239 -10.30 -28.41 2.36
C ARG A 239 -10.66 -29.05 3.70
N THR A 240 -11.87 -28.80 4.16
CA THR A 240 -12.56 -29.47 5.24
C THR A 240 -13.78 -30.17 4.68
N SER A 241 -14.52 -30.92 5.49
CA SER A 241 -15.73 -31.60 5.00
C SER A 241 -16.83 -30.66 4.49
N ASP A 242 -16.82 -29.38 4.92
CA ASP A 242 -17.85 -28.37 4.61
C ASP A 242 -17.32 -27.04 4.06
N GLY A 243 -16.00 -26.92 3.82
CA GLY A 243 -15.44 -25.67 3.35
C GLY A 243 -13.92 -25.66 3.28
N HIS A 244 -13.31 -24.61 3.80
CA HIS A 244 -11.86 -24.45 3.82
C HIS A 244 -11.38 -23.81 5.14
N ILE A 245 -10.15 -24.14 5.52
CA ILE A 245 -9.47 -23.59 6.69
C ILE A 245 -8.03 -23.22 6.33
N ALA A 246 -7.56 -22.08 6.83
CA ALA A 246 -6.13 -21.79 6.91
C ALA A 246 -5.61 -22.25 8.29
N VAL A 247 -4.56 -23.06 8.31
CA VAL A 247 -3.90 -23.50 9.54
C VAL A 247 -2.40 -23.60 9.34
N LEU A 248 -1.63 -23.25 10.37
CA LEU A 248 -0.20 -23.34 10.33
C LEU A 248 0.32 -24.14 11.55
N ILE A 249 0.61 -25.42 11.31
CA ILE A 249 1.23 -26.33 12.29
C ILE A 249 2.76 -26.20 12.11
N TYR A 250 3.32 -25.10 12.65
CA TYR A 250 4.68 -24.65 12.26
C TYR A 250 5.80 -25.28 13.09
N ASN A 251 5.79 -25.07 14.41
CA ASN A 251 6.85 -25.49 15.31
C ASN A 251 6.58 -26.90 15.88
N ASP A 252 7.57 -27.46 16.59
CA ASP A 252 7.46 -28.80 17.16
C ASP A 252 6.37 -28.89 18.24
N LYS A 253 6.13 -27.82 19.02
CA LYS A 253 5.02 -27.77 19.98
C LYS A 253 3.67 -27.94 19.30
N HIS A 254 3.43 -27.20 18.22
CA HIS A 254 2.18 -27.29 17.45
C HIS A 254 2.04 -28.67 16.77
N TRP A 255 3.14 -29.17 16.24
CA TRP A 255 3.17 -30.48 15.58
C TRP A 255 2.81 -31.61 16.57
N ASN A 256 3.50 -31.68 17.70
CA ASN A 256 3.25 -32.68 18.71
C ASN A 256 1.83 -32.57 19.26
N ALA A 257 1.34 -31.38 19.59
CA ALA A 257 -0.03 -31.18 20.05
C ALA A 257 -1.07 -31.65 19.01
N PHE A 258 -0.84 -31.40 17.71
CA PHE A 258 -1.70 -31.87 16.63
C PHE A 258 -1.67 -33.40 16.51
N VAL A 259 -0.49 -34.00 16.47
CA VAL A 259 -0.33 -35.46 16.34
C VAL A 259 -0.95 -36.18 17.55
N ASP A 260 -0.71 -35.70 18.76
CA ASP A 260 -1.28 -36.29 19.98
C ASP A 260 -2.80 -36.22 20.00
N ALA A 261 -3.38 -35.11 19.59
CA ALA A 261 -4.84 -34.92 19.62
C ALA A 261 -5.57 -35.64 18.48
N VAL A 262 -4.95 -35.76 17.30
CA VAL A 262 -5.59 -36.29 16.09
C VAL A 262 -5.18 -37.73 15.82
N GLN A 263 -3.98 -38.13 16.21
CA GLN A 263 -3.38 -39.46 15.97
C GLN A 263 -3.49 -39.91 14.50
N PRO A 264 -3.02 -39.09 13.55
CA PRO A 264 -3.17 -39.42 12.15
C PRO A 264 -2.33 -40.66 11.80
N PRO A 265 -2.80 -41.55 10.91
CA PRO A 265 -2.16 -42.84 10.61
C PRO A 265 -0.76 -42.68 9.97
N TRP A 266 -0.46 -41.53 9.42
CA TRP A 266 0.85 -41.22 8.81
C TRP A 266 1.85 -40.63 9.80
N ALA A 267 1.48 -40.40 11.07
CA ALA A 267 2.42 -39.88 12.08
C ALA A 267 3.61 -40.81 12.27
N SER A 268 4.81 -40.25 12.17
CA SER A 268 6.06 -41.00 12.32
C SER A 268 7.21 -40.09 12.77
N ASP A 269 8.28 -40.71 13.26
CA ASP A 269 9.51 -39.99 13.66
C ASP A 269 10.18 -39.25 12.51
N ALA A 270 9.87 -39.60 11.24
CA ALA A 270 10.39 -38.91 10.06
C ALA A 270 9.98 -37.42 10.02
N TYR A 271 8.92 -37.03 10.72
CA TYR A 271 8.39 -35.65 10.80
C TYR A 271 8.46 -35.05 12.20
N ALA A 272 9.21 -35.67 13.12
CA ALA A 272 9.21 -35.27 14.54
C ALA A 272 9.74 -33.84 14.79
N THR A 273 10.71 -33.36 14.01
CA THR A 273 11.29 -32.03 14.21
C THR A 273 11.00 -31.11 13.02
N LEU A 274 11.04 -29.80 13.29
CA LEU A 274 10.90 -28.77 12.24
C LEU A 274 11.90 -28.97 11.11
N GLU A 275 13.14 -29.31 11.42
CA GLU A 275 14.19 -29.56 10.41
C GLU A 275 13.81 -30.73 9.49
N LEU A 276 13.33 -31.84 10.05
CA LEU A 276 12.91 -33.01 9.28
C LEU A 276 11.71 -32.67 8.37
N ARG A 277 10.73 -31.96 8.90
CA ARG A 277 9.58 -31.50 8.11
C ARG A 277 9.96 -30.52 6.99
N ALA A 278 10.95 -29.66 7.24
CA ALA A 278 11.41 -28.70 6.24
C ALA A 278 12.07 -29.33 5.02
N ARG A 279 12.62 -30.55 5.15
CA ARG A 279 13.26 -31.28 4.04
C ARG A 279 12.27 -31.76 2.99
N ASP A 280 11.03 -32.06 3.41
CA ASP A 280 9.96 -32.52 2.53
C ASP A 280 8.62 -31.83 2.89
N ILE A 281 8.67 -30.52 2.90
CA ILE A 281 7.56 -29.70 3.44
C ILE A 281 6.27 -29.85 2.61
N ASP A 282 6.37 -30.08 1.31
CA ASP A 282 5.22 -30.24 0.45
C ASP A 282 4.46 -31.54 0.75
N ALA A 283 5.18 -32.66 0.94
CA ALA A 283 4.58 -33.92 1.37
C ALA A 283 3.89 -33.78 2.74
N VAL A 284 4.54 -33.09 3.69
CA VAL A 284 3.95 -32.82 5.02
C VAL A 284 2.64 -32.05 4.90
N TYR A 285 2.59 -31.00 4.06
CA TYR A 285 1.37 -30.24 3.82
C TYR A 285 0.28 -31.09 3.16
N GLY A 286 0.65 -32.02 2.23
CA GLY A 286 -0.28 -32.98 1.65
C GLY A 286 -0.90 -33.94 2.67
N LEU A 287 -0.11 -34.45 3.62
CA LEU A 287 -0.59 -35.32 4.70
C LEU A 287 -1.55 -34.58 5.66
N VAL A 288 -1.22 -33.34 6.01
CA VAL A 288 -2.10 -32.48 6.80
C VAL A 288 -3.41 -32.21 6.05
N ALA A 289 -3.34 -31.90 4.75
CA ALA A 289 -4.50 -31.66 3.93
C ALA A 289 -5.51 -32.83 3.95
N GLN A 290 -5.04 -34.05 3.73
CA GLN A 290 -5.88 -35.27 3.79
C GLN A 290 -6.56 -35.45 5.16
N THR A 291 -5.86 -35.11 6.24
CA THR A 291 -6.41 -35.20 7.58
C THR A 291 -7.53 -34.19 7.82
N LEU A 292 -7.36 -32.98 7.29
CA LEU A 292 -8.32 -31.90 7.53
C LEU A 292 -9.66 -32.08 6.79
N GLU A 293 -9.72 -32.90 5.76
CA GLU A 293 -10.96 -33.25 5.08
C GLU A 293 -11.97 -34.04 5.94
N GLN A 294 -11.52 -34.61 7.08
CA GLN A 294 -12.31 -35.52 7.90
C GLN A 294 -13.32 -34.83 8.84
N ARG A 295 -13.17 -33.54 9.10
CA ARG A 295 -14.04 -32.77 10.01
C ARG A 295 -14.48 -31.46 9.37
N THR A 296 -15.51 -30.86 9.98
CA THR A 296 -16.01 -29.53 9.58
C THR A 296 -15.00 -28.42 9.94
N THR A 297 -15.10 -27.30 9.27
CA THR A 297 -14.32 -26.10 9.56
C THR A 297 -14.49 -25.67 11.03
N ALA A 298 -15.72 -25.71 11.53
CA ALA A 298 -16.02 -25.33 12.93
C ALA A 298 -15.35 -26.24 13.95
N GLU A 299 -15.38 -27.56 13.73
CA GLU A 299 -14.73 -28.54 14.60
C GLU A 299 -13.21 -28.36 14.62
N TRP A 300 -12.58 -28.14 13.48
CA TRP A 300 -11.15 -27.87 13.39
C TRP A 300 -10.78 -26.55 14.08
N LEU A 301 -11.51 -25.47 13.86
CA LEU A 301 -11.25 -24.19 14.53
C LEU A 301 -11.36 -24.30 16.06
N ALA A 302 -12.34 -25.07 16.57
CA ALA A 302 -12.49 -25.31 18.00
C ALA A 302 -11.27 -26.08 18.56
N LEU A 303 -10.84 -27.16 17.88
CA LEU A 303 -9.68 -27.95 18.29
C LEU A 303 -8.39 -27.11 18.24
N PHE A 304 -8.12 -26.40 17.14
CA PHE A 304 -6.90 -25.61 17.01
C PHE A 304 -6.83 -24.47 18.02
N ARG A 305 -7.96 -23.86 18.37
CA ARG A 305 -8.04 -22.87 19.45
C ARG A 305 -7.64 -23.48 20.80
N GLN A 306 -8.13 -24.69 21.10
CA GLN A 306 -7.77 -25.43 22.33
C GLN A 306 -6.28 -25.77 22.35
N LEU A 307 -5.70 -26.17 21.21
CA LEU A 307 -4.29 -26.53 21.08
C LEU A 307 -3.37 -25.30 20.92
N GLN A 308 -3.92 -24.09 20.86
CA GLN A 308 -3.20 -22.86 20.58
C GLN A 308 -2.42 -22.88 19.24
N ILE A 309 -2.95 -23.59 18.25
CA ILE A 309 -2.42 -23.65 16.88
C ILE A 309 -3.08 -22.54 16.06
N PRO A 310 -2.31 -21.70 15.36
CA PRO A 310 -2.86 -20.64 14.51
C PRO A 310 -3.74 -21.20 13.39
N ALA A 311 -5.00 -20.84 13.41
CA ALA A 311 -5.97 -21.23 12.39
C ALA A 311 -7.03 -20.12 12.19
N ALA A 312 -7.54 -20.02 10.96
CA ALA A 312 -8.56 -19.05 10.60
C ALA A 312 -9.51 -19.62 9.53
N PRO A 313 -10.79 -19.21 9.51
CA PRO A 313 -11.66 -19.45 8.36
C PRO A 313 -11.20 -18.60 7.17
N LEU A 314 -11.62 -18.97 5.96
CA LEU A 314 -11.44 -18.12 4.79
C LEU A 314 -12.52 -17.02 4.78
N ASN A 315 -12.08 -15.80 4.79
CA ASN A 315 -12.93 -14.63 4.59
C ASN A 315 -12.89 -14.16 3.13
N THR A 316 -13.97 -13.56 2.68
CA THR A 316 -14.03 -12.78 1.44
C THR A 316 -13.89 -11.28 1.77
N PRO A 317 -13.54 -10.42 0.80
CA PRO A 317 -13.57 -8.97 1.01
C PRO A 317 -14.90 -8.46 1.59
N ASP A 318 -16.04 -9.00 1.14
CA ASP A 318 -17.36 -8.64 1.66
C ASP A 318 -17.52 -9.02 3.14
N SER A 319 -17.11 -10.23 3.52
CA SER A 319 -17.25 -10.70 4.90
C SER A 319 -16.37 -9.93 5.90
N LEU A 320 -15.33 -9.23 5.44
CA LEU A 320 -14.51 -8.40 6.31
C LEU A 320 -15.30 -7.24 6.94
N PHE A 321 -16.29 -6.69 6.23
CA PHE A 321 -17.11 -5.60 6.78
C PHE A 321 -17.93 -6.04 8.00
N ASP A 322 -18.29 -7.31 8.09
CA ASP A 322 -19.06 -7.88 9.20
C ASP A 322 -18.20 -8.68 10.18
N HIS A 323 -16.86 -8.67 9.99
CA HIS A 323 -15.95 -9.46 10.81
C HIS A 323 -15.97 -8.99 12.28
N PRO A 324 -16.28 -9.86 13.27
CA PRO A 324 -16.48 -9.46 14.66
C PRO A 324 -15.29 -8.73 15.27
N HIS A 325 -14.06 -9.22 15.02
CA HIS A 325 -12.84 -8.60 15.54
C HIS A 325 -12.62 -7.20 14.94
N LEU A 326 -12.79 -7.04 13.61
CA LEU A 326 -12.58 -5.75 12.94
C LEU A 326 -13.59 -4.70 13.41
N ASN A 327 -14.83 -5.11 13.65
CA ASN A 327 -15.86 -4.24 14.22
C ASN A 327 -15.57 -3.91 15.70
N ALA A 328 -15.11 -4.89 16.49
CA ALA A 328 -14.79 -4.68 17.91
C ALA A 328 -13.59 -3.73 18.13
N VAL A 329 -12.60 -3.75 17.22
CA VAL A 329 -11.47 -2.80 17.27
C VAL A 329 -11.78 -1.47 16.57
N GLY A 330 -12.97 -1.30 16.00
CA GLY A 330 -13.39 -0.06 15.36
C GLY A 330 -12.63 0.27 14.07
N LEU A 331 -12.23 -0.78 13.29
CA LEU A 331 -11.50 -0.54 12.05
C LEU A 331 -12.29 0.30 11.05
N PHE A 332 -13.60 0.13 10.98
CA PHE A 332 -14.44 0.82 10.00
C PHE A 332 -14.98 2.12 10.56
N GLU A 333 -14.77 3.20 9.83
CA GLU A 333 -15.31 4.53 10.15
C GLU A 333 -16.31 4.97 9.08
N THR A 334 -17.47 5.48 9.51
CA THR A 334 -18.48 6.03 8.60
C THR A 334 -18.33 7.54 8.56
N VAL A 335 -18.19 8.08 7.36
CA VAL A 335 -18.09 9.52 7.09
C VAL A 335 -19.28 9.96 6.23
N ASP A 336 -19.96 11.01 6.64
CA ASP A 336 -21.01 11.62 5.83
C ASP A 336 -20.39 12.39 4.66
N THR A 337 -20.91 12.16 3.47
CA THR A 337 -20.48 12.83 2.25
C THR A 337 -21.68 13.48 1.56
N PRO A 338 -21.47 14.42 0.63
CA PRO A 338 -22.57 14.99 -0.17
C PRO A 338 -23.40 13.95 -0.95
N HIS A 339 -22.87 12.74 -1.10
CA HIS A 339 -23.49 11.65 -1.85
C HIS A 339 -23.98 10.49 -0.94
N GLY A 340 -24.10 10.76 0.37
CA GLY A 340 -24.49 9.78 1.38
C GLY A 340 -23.30 9.26 2.21
N PRO A 341 -23.57 8.46 3.24
CA PRO A 341 -22.54 7.95 4.13
C PRO A 341 -21.64 6.93 3.41
N VAL A 342 -20.33 7.04 3.65
CA VAL A 342 -19.33 6.10 3.14
C VAL A 342 -18.64 5.43 4.32
N ARG A 343 -18.60 4.10 4.34
CA ARG A 343 -17.93 3.31 5.35
C ARG A 343 -16.50 2.95 4.87
N PHE A 344 -15.52 3.65 5.41
CA PHE A 344 -14.12 3.45 5.07
C PHE A 344 -13.45 2.39 5.96
N PRO A 345 -12.48 1.60 5.44
CA PRO A 345 -11.46 1.01 6.30
C PRO A 345 -10.61 2.15 6.85
N GLY A 346 -10.69 2.36 8.16
CA GLY A 346 -10.01 3.45 8.86
C GLY A 346 -8.52 3.17 9.08
N VAL A 347 -7.94 3.88 10.05
CA VAL A 347 -6.51 3.78 10.36
C VAL A 347 -6.25 2.49 11.15
N PRO A 348 -5.42 1.55 10.65
CA PRO A 348 -5.19 0.25 11.31
C PRO A 348 -4.22 0.33 12.50
N THR A 349 -3.58 1.49 12.71
CA THR A 349 -2.60 1.71 13.77
C THR A 349 -3.19 2.54 14.89
N TRP A 350 -2.84 2.20 16.13
CA TRP A 350 -3.29 2.94 17.30
C TRP A 350 -2.15 3.73 17.94
N PHE A 351 -2.35 5.03 18.09
CA PHE A 351 -1.44 5.94 18.78
C PHE A 351 -2.07 6.40 20.09
N SER A 352 -1.41 6.20 21.21
CA SER A 352 -1.96 6.48 22.54
C SER A 352 -2.22 7.96 22.82
N ARG A 353 -1.56 8.89 22.11
CA ARG A 353 -1.66 10.34 22.31
C ARG A 353 -2.18 11.08 21.10
N THR A 354 -1.87 10.62 19.91
CA THR A 354 -2.16 11.27 18.63
C THR A 354 -2.81 10.26 17.67
N PRO A 355 -4.01 9.72 18.00
CA PRO A 355 -4.65 8.73 17.13
C PRO A 355 -4.97 9.33 15.77
N GLY A 356 -4.66 8.60 14.71
CA GLY A 356 -5.14 8.89 13.37
C GLY A 356 -6.63 8.53 13.25
N ARG A 357 -7.29 9.09 12.26
CA ARG A 357 -8.70 8.82 11.91
C ARG A 357 -8.93 9.11 10.43
N VAL A 358 -10.01 8.63 9.87
CA VAL A 358 -10.44 9.07 8.54
C VAL A 358 -10.63 10.57 8.55
N ALA A 359 -9.81 11.31 7.79
CA ALA A 359 -9.73 12.76 7.86
C ALA A 359 -10.98 13.47 7.30
N GLY A 360 -11.73 12.79 6.43
CA GLY A 360 -12.94 13.33 5.81
C GLY A 360 -13.29 12.62 4.50
N PRO A 361 -14.28 13.11 3.76
CA PRO A 361 -14.60 12.58 2.44
C PRO A 361 -13.47 12.86 1.42
N ALA A 362 -13.49 12.13 0.30
CA ALA A 362 -12.67 12.51 -0.85
C ALA A 362 -13.31 13.74 -1.54
N PRO A 363 -12.49 14.68 -2.03
CA PRO A 363 -13.00 15.89 -2.67
C PRO A 363 -13.49 15.64 -4.10
N MET A 364 -14.52 16.38 -4.53
CA MET A 364 -14.84 16.53 -5.94
C MET A 364 -13.68 17.24 -6.66
N LEU A 365 -13.57 17.03 -7.97
CA LEU A 365 -12.52 17.67 -8.77
C LEU A 365 -12.60 19.20 -8.64
N GLY A 366 -11.51 19.79 -8.16
CA GLY A 366 -11.36 21.23 -8.01
C GLY A 366 -12.23 21.88 -6.93
N ALA A 367 -12.83 21.07 -6.03
CA ALA A 367 -13.74 21.57 -5.01
C ALA A 367 -13.15 22.66 -4.10
N ASP A 368 -11.84 22.64 -3.92
CA ASP A 368 -11.13 23.54 -3.02
C ASP A 368 -10.30 24.60 -3.75
N THR A 369 -10.41 24.69 -5.11
CA THR A 369 -9.54 25.54 -5.93
C THR A 369 -9.63 27.01 -5.53
N GLU A 370 -10.83 27.58 -5.43
CA GLU A 370 -11.01 28.99 -5.08
C GLU A 370 -10.51 29.29 -3.67
N GLN A 371 -10.85 28.42 -2.72
CA GLN A 371 -10.41 28.57 -1.33
C GLN A 371 -8.89 28.57 -1.22
N VAL A 372 -8.22 27.57 -1.81
CA VAL A 372 -6.77 27.43 -1.74
C VAL A 372 -6.05 28.56 -2.48
N LEU A 373 -6.55 28.98 -3.65
CA LEU A 373 -6.03 30.16 -4.35
C LEU A 373 -6.18 31.43 -3.50
N GLY A 374 -7.29 31.57 -2.76
CA GLY A 374 -7.47 32.67 -1.80
C GLY A 374 -6.45 32.64 -0.66
N GLU A 375 -6.19 31.48 -0.08
CA GLU A 375 -5.22 31.28 1.01
C GLU A 375 -3.80 31.72 0.60
N ILE A 376 -3.42 31.55 -0.67
CA ILE A 376 -2.11 31.98 -1.21
C ILE A 376 -2.12 33.34 -1.92
N GLY A 377 -3.21 34.12 -1.77
CA GLY A 377 -3.32 35.48 -2.29
C GLY A 377 -3.53 35.60 -3.80
N LEU A 378 -4.04 34.56 -4.47
CA LEU A 378 -4.25 34.50 -5.93
C LEU A 378 -5.73 34.44 -6.35
N ALA A 379 -6.67 34.73 -5.45
CA ALA A 379 -8.11 34.69 -5.73
C ALA A 379 -8.57 35.67 -6.84
N ASP A 380 -7.94 36.86 -6.95
CA ASP A 380 -8.42 37.97 -7.78
C ASP A 380 -7.80 38.05 -9.18
N VAL A 381 -7.05 37.04 -9.64
CA VAL A 381 -6.34 37.10 -10.94
C VAL A 381 -7.27 36.87 -12.15
N GLU A 382 -8.55 36.50 -11.93
CA GLU A 382 -9.52 36.28 -13.02
C GLU A 382 -10.01 37.56 -13.71
N ALA A 383 -9.91 38.73 -13.09
CA ALA A 383 -10.47 39.97 -13.64
C ALA A 383 -9.59 40.70 -14.66
N ALA A 384 -8.32 40.30 -14.84
CA ALA A 384 -7.35 41.03 -15.63
C ALA A 384 -7.10 40.52 -17.09
N GLU A 385 -7.60 39.30 -17.42
CA GLU A 385 -7.37 38.72 -18.75
C GLU A 385 -8.60 38.69 -19.69
N SER A 386 -9.66 39.42 -19.35
CA SER A 386 -10.86 39.57 -20.18
C SER A 386 -11.01 41.02 -20.68
N VAL A 387 -9.95 41.65 -21.14
CA VAL A 387 -10.02 42.93 -21.87
C VAL A 387 -9.24 42.81 -23.19
#